data_f077ab3e800b285ed1daf2b0811e0d13
#
_entry.id   f077ab3e800b285ed1daf2b0811e0d13
#
_cell.length_a   1.000
_cell.length_b   1.000
_cell.length_c   1.000
_cell.angle_alpha   90.00
_cell.angle_beta   90.00
_cell.angle_gamma   90.00
#
_symmetry.space_group_name_H-M   'P 1'
#
loop_
_entity.id
_entity.type
_entity.pdbx_description
1 polymer ?
#
loop_
_entity_poly.entity_id
_entity_poly.type
_entity_poly.pdbx_seq_one_letter_code
_entity_poly.pdbx_strand_id
1 'polypeptide(L)'
;MEKRKKRRWPWLLAALALVLILLGLDYWNLLPHRTYTAEHFGIETLQSPLDADGDGIDDYTDLMLGARRDAENHPAYDPGYFAGGYPPEDRGVCTDVVWRAFRNAG
;
A
#
# COMPACT_ATOMS: atom_id res chain seq x y z
N MET A 1 -0.70 2.85 62.82
CA MET A 1 -0.39 3.42 61.51
C MET A 1 -0.87 2.46 60.43
N GLU A 2 -2.04 2.73 59.89
CA GLU A 2 -2.65 1.90 58.85
C GLU A 2 -2.02 2.27 57.48
N LYS A 3 -1.24 1.32 56.90
CA LYS A 3 -0.62 1.50 55.59
C LYS A 3 -1.74 1.53 54.53
N ARG A 4 -2.13 2.73 54.09
CA ARG A 4 -3.01 2.89 52.93
C ARG A 4 -2.49 2.06 51.77
N LYS A 5 -3.14 0.93 51.47
CA LYS A 5 -2.91 0.10 50.31
C LYS A 5 -3.12 1.01 49.05
N LYS A 6 -2.03 1.44 48.42
CA LYS A 6 -2.09 2.26 47.19
C LYS A 6 -2.96 1.50 46.19
N ARG A 7 -4.12 2.08 45.87
CA ARG A 7 -5.13 1.49 44.98
C ARG A 7 -4.52 1.43 43.59
N ARG A 8 -4.11 0.23 43.13
CA ARG A 8 -3.46 0.01 41.80
C ARG A 8 -4.46 0.03 40.64
N TRP A 9 -5.75 0.08 40.94
CA TRP A 9 -6.85 0.08 39.96
C TRP A 9 -6.78 1.20 38.90
N PRO A 10 -6.50 2.48 39.25
CA PRO A 10 -6.46 3.51 38.20
C PRO A 10 -5.37 3.27 37.18
N TRP A 11 -4.24 2.69 37.57
CA TRP A 11 -3.16 2.34 36.62
C TRP A 11 -3.53 1.17 35.73
N LEU A 12 -4.28 0.19 36.22
CA LEU A 12 -4.80 -0.92 35.42
C LEU A 12 -5.82 -0.43 34.39
N LEU A 13 -6.71 0.48 34.78
CA LEU A 13 -7.67 1.10 33.85
C LEU A 13 -6.97 1.95 32.78
N ALA A 14 -5.95 2.71 33.16
CA ALA A 14 -5.17 3.48 32.21
C ALA A 14 -4.42 2.59 31.21
N ALA A 15 -3.82 1.50 31.69
CA ALA A 15 -3.17 0.52 30.83
C ALA A 15 -4.15 -0.16 29.86
N LEU A 16 -5.33 -0.55 30.36
CA LEU A 16 -6.38 -1.13 29.51
C LEU A 16 -6.85 -0.15 28.45
N ALA A 17 -7.09 1.12 28.83
CA ALA A 17 -7.48 2.16 27.88
C ALA A 17 -6.41 2.37 26.80
N LEU A 18 -5.13 2.40 27.16
CA LEU A 18 -4.03 2.51 26.21
C LEU A 18 -4.01 1.35 25.21
N VAL A 19 -4.17 0.12 25.70
CA VAL A 19 -4.22 -1.07 24.82
C VAL A 19 -5.39 -0.99 23.85
N LEU A 20 -6.58 -0.59 24.32
CA LEU A 20 -7.75 -0.44 23.45
C LEU A 20 -7.55 0.67 22.40
N ILE A 21 -6.91 1.77 22.76
CA ILE A 21 -6.57 2.85 21.81
C ILE A 21 -5.60 2.33 20.75
N LEU A 22 -4.54 1.63 21.14
CA LEU A 22 -3.55 1.07 20.22
C LEU A 22 -4.19 0.05 19.27
N LEU A 23 -5.06 -0.83 19.77
CA LEU A 23 -5.81 -1.76 18.93
C LEU A 23 -6.76 -1.05 17.96
N GLY A 24 -7.39 0.04 18.38
CA GLY A 24 -8.23 0.86 17.50
C GLY A 24 -7.43 1.55 16.40
N LEU A 25 -6.27 2.10 16.74
CA LEU A 25 -5.37 2.74 15.76
C LEU A 25 -4.82 1.71 14.76
N ASP A 26 -4.51 0.51 15.22
CA ASP A 26 -4.08 -0.60 14.36
C ASP A 26 -5.20 -1.05 13.42
N TYR A 27 -6.41 -1.23 13.94
CA TYR A 27 -7.60 -1.60 13.15
C TYR A 27 -7.90 -0.59 12.04
N TRP A 28 -7.73 0.70 12.29
CA TRP A 28 -7.90 1.76 11.27
C TRP A 28 -6.65 2.02 10.43
N ASN A 29 -5.64 1.16 10.54
CA ASN A 29 -4.39 1.25 9.77
C ASN A 29 -3.65 2.60 9.93
N LEU A 30 -3.78 3.21 11.11
CA LEU A 30 -3.13 4.49 11.45
C LEU A 30 -1.73 4.31 12.05
N LEU A 31 -1.38 3.08 12.48
CA LEU A 31 -0.04 2.76 12.94
C LEU A 31 0.87 2.40 11.77
N PRO A 32 2.16 2.79 11.80
CA PRO A 32 3.11 2.38 10.79
C PRO A 32 3.32 0.86 10.85
N HIS A 33 2.94 0.17 9.78
CA HIS A 33 3.20 -1.26 9.62
C HIS A 33 4.58 -1.50 9.02
N ARG A 34 5.17 -2.65 9.35
CA ARG A 34 6.40 -3.09 8.68
C ARG A 34 6.11 -3.35 7.21
N THR A 35 6.83 -2.65 6.34
CA THR A 35 6.88 -2.99 4.92
C THR A 35 7.89 -4.12 4.75
N TYR A 36 7.45 -5.20 4.16
CA TYR A 36 8.31 -6.33 3.79
C TYR A 36 8.71 -6.20 2.33
N THR A 37 9.99 -6.38 2.05
CA THR A 37 10.53 -6.40 0.69
C THR A 37 10.57 -7.83 0.16
N ALA A 38 10.69 -7.99 -1.15
CA ALA A 38 10.88 -9.29 -1.79
C ALA A 38 12.08 -10.07 -1.18
N GLU A 39 13.17 -9.35 -0.88
CA GLU A 39 14.36 -9.91 -0.25
C GLU A 39 14.08 -10.56 1.12
N HIS A 40 13.19 -9.96 1.93
CA HIS A 40 12.78 -10.53 3.22
C HIS A 40 12.18 -11.93 3.07
N PHE A 41 11.53 -12.21 1.93
CA PHE A 41 10.93 -13.51 1.61
C PHE A 41 11.84 -14.39 0.75
N GLY A 42 13.10 -13.99 0.50
CA GLY A 42 14.02 -14.71 -0.38
C GLY A 42 13.58 -14.73 -1.85
N ILE A 43 12.74 -13.77 -2.27
CA ILE A 43 12.29 -13.64 -3.66
C ILE A 43 13.33 -12.80 -4.41
N GLU A 44 13.90 -13.39 -5.46
CA GLU A 44 14.85 -12.70 -6.33
C GLU A 44 14.13 -11.59 -7.12
N THR A 45 14.73 -10.41 -7.11
CA THR A 45 14.24 -9.29 -7.93
C THR A 45 14.88 -9.40 -9.31
N LEU A 46 14.07 -9.67 -10.33
CA LEU A 46 14.50 -9.73 -11.72
C LEU A 46 14.58 -8.30 -12.31
N GLN A 47 15.60 -8.09 -13.14
CA GLN A 47 15.75 -6.89 -13.95
C GLN A 47 15.63 -7.23 -15.43
N SER A 48 14.98 -6.35 -16.19
CA SER A 48 14.95 -6.45 -17.64
C SER A 48 16.27 -5.99 -18.24
N PRO A 49 16.78 -6.63 -19.30
CA PRO A 49 17.88 -6.08 -20.08
C PRO A 49 17.43 -4.96 -21.02
N LEU A 50 16.14 -4.65 -21.07
CA LEU A 50 15.53 -3.66 -21.93
C LEU A 50 15.08 -2.44 -21.13
N ASP A 51 15.11 -1.30 -21.78
CA ASP A 51 14.66 0.01 -21.36
C ASP A 51 14.01 0.64 -22.60
N ALA A 52 12.70 0.44 -22.77
CA ALA A 52 12.00 0.75 -24.04
C ALA A 52 11.84 2.25 -24.26
N ASP A 53 11.66 3.03 -23.19
CA ASP A 53 11.51 4.49 -23.30
C ASP A 53 12.84 5.25 -23.13
N GLY A 54 13.91 4.57 -22.69
CA GLY A 54 15.26 5.14 -22.61
C GLY A 54 15.46 6.08 -21.43
N ASP A 55 14.68 5.95 -20.37
CA ASP A 55 14.75 6.82 -19.19
C ASP A 55 15.83 6.40 -18.17
N GLY A 56 16.42 5.21 -18.34
CA GLY A 56 17.45 4.65 -17.47
C GLY A 56 16.91 3.71 -16.40
N ILE A 57 15.63 3.39 -16.42
CA ILE A 57 14.97 2.40 -15.58
C ILE A 57 14.64 1.19 -16.48
N ASP A 58 14.84 -0.02 -15.97
CA ASP A 58 14.53 -1.22 -16.74
C ASP A 58 13.01 -1.46 -16.80
N ASP A 59 12.53 -2.06 -17.91
CA ASP A 59 11.10 -2.25 -18.18
C ASP A 59 10.33 -2.97 -17.07
N TYR A 60 10.96 -3.93 -16.36
CA TYR A 60 10.27 -4.62 -15.24
C TYR A 60 10.06 -3.71 -14.05
N THR A 61 11.04 -2.87 -13.77
CA THR A 61 10.92 -1.84 -12.72
C THR A 61 9.87 -0.81 -13.09
N ASP A 62 9.84 -0.37 -14.36
CA ASP A 62 8.84 0.57 -14.85
C ASP A 62 7.42 0.03 -14.82
N LEU A 63 7.21 -1.22 -15.20
CA LEU A 63 5.90 -1.87 -15.07
C LEU A 63 5.43 -1.88 -13.61
N MET A 64 6.31 -2.21 -12.68
CA MET A 64 6.00 -2.19 -11.25
C MET A 64 5.69 -0.77 -10.75
N LEU A 65 6.48 0.22 -11.17
CA LEU A 65 6.26 1.63 -10.79
C LEU A 65 4.96 2.18 -11.37
N GLY A 66 4.63 1.83 -12.61
CA GLY A 66 3.38 2.20 -13.26
C GLY A 66 2.16 1.62 -12.56
N ALA A 67 2.20 0.34 -12.21
CA ALA A 67 1.13 -0.32 -11.45
C ALA A 67 0.97 0.29 -10.04
N ARG A 68 2.08 0.58 -9.36
CA ARG A 68 2.06 1.25 -8.04
C ARG A 68 1.46 2.64 -8.12
N ARG A 69 1.83 3.43 -9.12
CA ARG A 69 1.27 4.78 -9.34
C ARG A 69 -0.24 4.73 -9.54
N ASP A 70 -0.75 3.75 -10.27
CA ASP A 70 -2.19 3.57 -10.46
C ASP A 70 -2.88 3.20 -9.14
N ALA A 71 -2.29 2.31 -8.35
CA ALA A 71 -2.82 1.96 -7.02
C ALA A 71 -2.84 3.17 -6.06
N GLU A 72 -1.82 4.00 -6.07
CA GLU A 72 -1.73 5.22 -5.25
C GLU A 72 -2.72 6.31 -5.71
N ASN A 73 -3.08 6.33 -6.99
CA ASN A 73 -4.08 7.22 -7.55
C ASN A 73 -5.52 6.86 -7.11
N HIS A 74 -5.74 5.65 -6.58
CA HIS A 74 -7.04 5.15 -6.13
C HIS A 74 -8.18 5.36 -7.14
N PRO A 75 -8.07 4.91 -8.40
CA PRO A 75 -9.11 5.09 -9.40
C PRO A 75 -10.42 4.44 -8.96
N ALA A 76 -11.54 5.11 -9.23
CA ALA A 76 -12.86 4.56 -8.94
C ALA A 76 -13.16 3.36 -9.85
N TYR A 77 -13.79 2.32 -9.29
CA TYR A 77 -14.21 1.18 -10.09
C TYR A 77 -15.34 1.57 -11.03
N ASP A 78 -15.11 1.45 -12.34
CA ASP A 78 -16.09 1.75 -13.39
C ASP A 78 -15.97 0.71 -14.50
N PRO A 79 -16.95 -0.23 -14.62
CA PRO A 79 -16.97 -1.25 -15.66
C PRO A 79 -17.54 -0.75 -16.97
N GLY A 80 -17.78 0.56 -17.12
CA GLY A 80 -18.32 1.18 -18.32
C GLY A 80 -17.42 0.97 -19.54
N TYR A 81 -18.02 1.04 -20.71
CA TYR A 81 -17.30 1.02 -21.98
C TYR A 81 -16.80 2.44 -22.32
N PHE A 82 -15.52 2.55 -22.62
CA PHE A 82 -14.89 3.80 -23.01
C PHE A 82 -14.53 3.77 -24.49
N ALA A 83 -14.92 4.82 -25.20
CA ALA A 83 -14.56 4.97 -26.62
C ALA A 83 -13.03 5.02 -26.76
N GLY A 84 -12.49 4.17 -27.65
CA GLY A 84 -11.04 4.00 -27.78
C GLY A 84 -10.43 2.92 -26.89
N GLY A 85 -11.21 2.33 -25.98
CA GLY A 85 -10.78 1.21 -25.14
C GLY A 85 -10.03 1.58 -23.87
N TYR A 86 -9.77 2.87 -23.64
CA TYR A 86 -8.98 3.33 -22.49
C TYR A 86 -9.80 4.28 -21.59
N PRO A 87 -10.03 3.94 -20.31
CA PRO A 87 -10.70 4.82 -19.38
C PRO A 87 -9.82 6.01 -18.98
N PRO A 88 -10.42 7.11 -18.49
CA PRO A 88 -9.68 8.17 -17.81
C PRO A 88 -8.88 7.65 -16.61
N GLU A 89 -7.91 8.42 -16.14
CA GLU A 89 -7.03 7.98 -15.05
C GLU A 89 -7.73 7.85 -13.69
N ASP A 90 -8.86 8.54 -13.50
CA ASP A 90 -9.62 8.57 -12.25
C ASP A 90 -10.58 7.38 -12.09
N ARG A 91 -10.68 6.48 -13.09
CA ARG A 91 -11.60 5.34 -13.06
C ARG A 91 -11.12 4.19 -13.95
N GLY A 92 -11.72 3.01 -13.75
CA GLY A 92 -11.44 1.83 -14.56
C GLY A 92 -11.71 0.53 -13.83
N VAL A 93 -11.16 -0.54 -14.36
CA VAL A 93 -11.23 -1.90 -13.80
C VAL A 93 -9.83 -2.48 -13.64
N CYS A 94 -9.72 -3.68 -13.06
CA CYS A 94 -8.43 -4.31 -12.75
C CYS A 94 -7.48 -4.46 -13.95
N THR A 95 -8.00 -4.67 -15.16
CA THR A 95 -7.18 -4.76 -16.39
C THR A 95 -6.55 -3.43 -16.80
N ASP A 96 -7.11 -2.31 -16.36
CA ASP A 96 -6.60 -0.99 -16.70
C ASP A 96 -5.29 -0.68 -15.96
N VAL A 97 -5.05 -1.30 -14.81
CA VAL A 97 -3.76 -1.25 -14.12
C VAL A 97 -2.65 -1.80 -15.02
N VAL A 98 -2.92 -2.89 -15.74
CA VAL A 98 -1.93 -3.55 -16.61
C VAL A 98 -1.54 -2.63 -17.76
N TRP A 99 -2.51 -2.11 -18.51
CA TRP A 99 -2.17 -1.24 -19.64
C TRP A 99 -1.49 0.06 -19.20
N ARG A 100 -1.88 0.63 -18.04
CA ARG A 100 -1.23 1.81 -17.47
C ARG A 100 0.20 1.52 -17.06
N ALA A 101 0.47 0.32 -16.51
CA ALA A 101 1.81 -0.13 -16.22
C ALA A 101 2.66 -0.22 -17.50
N PHE A 102 2.14 -0.84 -18.57
CA PHE A 102 2.85 -0.90 -19.86
C PHE A 102 3.05 0.49 -20.48
N ARG A 103 2.06 1.37 -20.42
CA ARG A 103 2.22 2.75 -20.87
C ARG A 103 3.33 3.49 -20.13
N ASN A 104 3.59 3.13 -18.87
CA ASN A 104 4.68 3.73 -18.08
C ASN A 104 6.05 3.22 -18.52
N ALA A 105 6.13 2.02 -19.04
CA ALA A 105 7.36 1.40 -19.51
C ALA A 105 7.70 1.67 -21.01
N GLY A 106 6.85 2.45 -21.71
CA GLY A 106 7.05 2.83 -23.12
C GLY A 106 6.06 2.13 -24.03
#